data_26e40491e7e89ca0c1609af45444a551
#
_entry.id   26e40491e7e89ca0c1609af45444a551
#
_cell.length_a   1.000
_cell.length_b   1.000
_cell.length_c   1.000
_cell.angle_alpha   90.00
_cell.angle_beta   90.00
_cell.angle_gamma   90.00
#
_symmetry.space_group_name_H-M   'P 1'
#
loop_
_entity.id
_entity.type
_entity.pdbx_description
1 polymer ?
#
loop_
_entity_poly.entity_id
_entity_poly.type
_entity_poly.pdbx_seq_one_letter_code
_entity_poly.pdbx_strand_id
1 'polypeptide(L)'
;PVVQSAGMAAIFIVLSLADGDEAADTARDALGEVPAMLRTLNLRLPGADLSCVIGIGHDAWPRLFPDHPLPKGLHPMKAFKGAKHTAPATPGDLLLHIRATRTDACFELAMRIREQLGDAVVPVDEVHGFRYLDARSMVGFVDGTENPQGQEAVEATLIGDEDPAYAGGSYVIVQKYIHDMAAWNALPVAEQEKVIGRTKYDDIEMADDVKPSNSHIALNVIEDEDGNEQ
;
A
#
# COMPACT_ATOMS: atom_id res chain seq x y z
N PRO A 1 6.65 5.76 -9.02
CA PRO A 1 6.87 4.56 -8.19
C PRO A 1 5.58 3.82 -7.83
N VAL A 2 4.38 4.49 -7.71
CA VAL A 2 3.12 3.77 -7.35
C VAL A 2 2.73 2.72 -8.38
N VAL A 3 2.82 3.00 -9.67
CA VAL A 3 2.50 2.07 -10.78
C VAL A 3 3.64 1.09 -11.12
N GLN A 4 4.74 1.12 -10.36
CA GLN A 4 5.85 0.19 -10.56
C GLN A 4 5.48 -1.19 -10.03
N SER A 5 5.89 -2.23 -10.72
CA SER A 5 5.65 -3.61 -10.30
C SER A 5 6.17 -3.89 -8.88
N ALA A 6 5.54 -4.83 -8.19
CA ALA A 6 5.96 -5.26 -6.86
C ALA A 6 7.39 -5.82 -6.90
N GLY A 7 8.19 -5.44 -5.90
CA GLY A 7 9.53 -6.00 -5.70
C GLY A 7 9.49 -7.41 -5.11
N MET A 8 10.69 -8.01 -4.97
CA MET A 8 10.85 -9.29 -4.24
C MET A 8 10.84 -9.08 -2.73
N ALA A 9 11.16 -7.87 -2.27
CA ALA A 9 11.16 -7.45 -0.88
C ALA A 9 10.50 -6.08 -0.73
N ALA A 10 9.87 -5.86 0.41
CA ALA A 10 9.29 -4.57 0.76
C ALA A 10 9.45 -4.28 2.26
N ILE A 11 9.52 -3.01 2.62
CA ILE A 11 9.35 -2.54 3.99
C ILE A 11 8.29 -1.45 3.99
N PHE A 12 7.28 -1.60 4.84
CA PHE A 12 6.28 -0.59 5.13
C PHE A 12 6.57 0.00 6.50
N ILE A 13 6.74 1.30 6.58
CA ILE A 13 6.98 2.01 7.84
C ILE A 13 5.92 3.10 7.99
N VAL A 14 5.19 3.06 9.08
CA VAL A 14 4.24 4.10 9.47
C VAL A 14 4.85 4.89 10.62
N LEU A 15 4.88 6.20 10.48
CA LEU A 15 5.49 7.11 11.44
C LEU A 15 4.47 8.19 11.83
N SER A 16 4.51 8.63 13.07
CA SER A 16 3.86 9.87 13.51
C SER A 16 4.88 10.98 13.66
N LEU A 17 4.53 12.20 13.25
CA LEU A 17 5.33 13.39 13.45
C LEU A 17 5.34 13.75 14.95
N ALA A 18 6.51 14.06 15.47
CA ALA A 18 6.63 14.68 16.78
C ALA A 18 5.99 16.08 16.78
N ASP A 19 5.67 16.60 17.96
CA ASP A 19 5.07 17.92 18.10
C ASP A 19 6.05 19.05 17.72
N GLY A 20 5.49 20.15 17.27
CA GLY A 20 6.23 21.38 16.97
C GLY A 20 6.65 21.52 15.50
N ASP A 21 6.95 22.78 15.12
CA ASP A 21 7.30 23.16 13.75
C ASP A 21 8.68 22.63 13.33
N GLU A 22 9.64 22.57 14.27
CA GLU A 22 10.98 22.04 14.02
C GLU A 22 10.96 20.57 13.55
N ALA A 23 10.07 19.76 14.14
CA ALA A 23 9.87 18.38 13.74
C ALA A 23 9.30 18.29 12.32
N ALA A 24 8.34 19.14 11.98
CA ALA A 24 7.77 19.18 10.64
C ALA A 24 8.80 19.64 9.60
N ASP A 25 9.61 20.64 9.91
CA ASP A 25 10.68 21.12 9.02
C ASP A 25 11.75 20.05 8.82
N THR A 26 12.21 19.40 9.87
CA THR A 26 13.17 18.29 9.80
C THR A 26 12.63 17.14 8.94
N ALA A 27 11.36 16.78 9.16
CA ALA A 27 10.73 15.70 8.39
C ALA A 27 10.58 16.08 6.92
N ARG A 28 10.17 17.31 6.60
CA ARG A 28 10.06 17.78 5.21
C ARG A 28 11.42 17.73 4.50
N ASP A 29 12.48 18.21 5.14
CA ASP A 29 13.82 18.23 4.59
C ASP A 29 14.33 16.80 4.37
N ALA A 30 14.19 15.92 5.35
CA ALA A 30 14.57 14.50 5.24
C ALA A 30 13.84 13.77 4.10
N LEU A 31 12.53 13.99 3.95
CA LEU A 31 11.74 13.42 2.86
C LEU A 31 12.17 13.96 1.50
N GLY A 32 12.58 15.24 1.43
CA GLY A 32 13.13 15.86 0.23
C GLY A 32 14.43 15.23 -0.26
N GLU A 33 15.22 14.63 0.64
CA GLU A 33 16.49 13.95 0.31
C GLU A 33 16.29 12.50 -0.18
N VAL A 34 15.12 11.89 -0.01
CA VAL A 34 14.88 10.49 -0.42
C VAL A 34 15.19 10.24 -1.90
N PRO A 35 14.84 11.11 -2.86
CA PRO A 35 15.22 10.91 -4.26
C PRO A 35 16.75 10.85 -4.48
N ALA A 36 17.55 11.61 -3.72
CA ALA A 36 19.01 11.58 -3.81
C ALA A 36 19.58 10.28 -3.20
N MET A 37 19.02 9.83 -2.08
CA MET A 37 19.36 8.53 -1.48
C MET A 37 19.06 7.38 -2.44
N LEU A 38 17.89 7.38 -3.08
CA LEU A 38 17.49 6.36 -4.06
C LEU A 38 18.45 6.32 -5.25
N ARG A 39 18.79 7.48 -5.83
CA ARG A 39 19.78 7.53 -6.93
C ARG A 39 21.13 6.95 -6.51
N THR A 40 21.61 7.33 -5.33
CA THR A 40 22.90 6.86 -4.80
C THR A 40 22.92 5.35 -4.57
N LEU A 41 21.85 4.81 -3.96
CA LEU A 41 21.75 3.38 -3.66
C LEU A 41 21.58 2.54 -4.93
N ASN A 42 20.75 2.97 -5.88
CA ASN A 42 20.57 2.27 -7.15
C ASN A 42 21.86 2.25 -7.98
N LEU A 43 22.71 3.29 -7.91
CA LEU A 43 24.06 3.28 -8.54
C LEU A 43 25.00 2.29 -7.86
N ARG A 44 24.92 2.14 -6.54
CA ARG A 44 25.78 1.21 -5.78
C ARG A 44 25.29 -0.24 -5.84
N LEU A 45 24.00 -0.45 -6.05
CA LEU A 45 23.33 -1.75 -6.04
C LEU A 45 22.60 -1.95 -7.38
N PRO A 46 23.33 -2.07 -8.51
CA PRO A 46 22.70 -2.24 -9.82
C PRO A 46 21.82 -3.50 -9.82
N GLY A 47 20.59 -3.36 -10.34
CA GLY A 47 19.60 -4.45 -10.37
C GLY A 47 18.81 -4.64 -9.06
N ALA A 48 19.03 -3.78 -8.05
CA ALA A 48 18.18 -3.79 -6.85
C ALA A 48 16.78 -3.23 -7.10
N ASP A 49 16.60 -2.40 -8.13
CA ASP A 49 15.34 -1.75 -8.51
C ASP A 49 14.66 -1.07 -7.30
N LEU A 50 15.50 -0.44 -6.47
CA LEU A 50 15.07 0.17 -5.22
C LEU A 50 14.19 1.38 -5.51
N SER A 51 13.01 1.40 -4.89
CA SER A 51 12.04 2.48 -4.97
C SER A 51 11.41 2.75 -3.60
N CYS A 52 10.85 3.95 -3.45
CA CYS A 52 10.12 4.35 -2.25
C CYS A 52 8.90 5.18 -2.66
N VAL A 53 7.74 4.81 -2.15
CA VAL A 53 6.55 5.66 -2.13
C VAL A 53 6.49 6.33 -0.77
N ILE A 54 6.33 7.64 -0.76
CA ILE A 54 6.12 8.44 0.44
C ILE A 54 4.66 8.84 0.46
N GLY A 55 3.92 8.38 1.47
CA GLY A 55 2.56 8.80 1.75
C GLY A 55 2.54 9.81 2.89
N ILE A 56 1.67 10.81 2.78
CA ILE A 56 1.50 11.86 3.79
C ILE A 56 0.05 11.88 4.22
N GLY A 57 -0.18 11.73 5.53
CA GLY A 57 -1.50 11.70 6.13
C GLY A 57 -2.18 13.06 6.12
N HIS A 58 -3.51 13.05 6.22
CA HIS A 58 -4.36 14.24 6.24
C HIS A 58 -3.91 15.28 7.27
N ASP A 59 -3.65 14.85 8.51
CA ASP A 59 -3.34 15.77 9.62
C ASP A 59 -1.87 16.23 9.57
N ALA A 60 -0.99 15.49 8.92
CA ALA A 60 0.40 15.86 8.70
C ALA A 60 0.57 16.88 7.56
N TRP A 61 -0.33 16.84 6.55
CA TRP A 61 -0.23 17.69 5.37
C TRP A 61 -0.06 19.18 5.70
N PRO A 62 -0.94 19.85 6.47
CA PRO A 62 -0.82 21.29 6.76
C PRO A 62 0.41 21.61 7.61
N ARG A 63 0.95 20.65 8.35
CA ARG A 63 2.18 20.83 9.14
C ARG A 63 3.43 20.80 8.25
N LEU A 64 3.45 19.90 7.28
CA LEU A 64 4.57 19.75 6.34
C LEU A 64 4.52 20.78 5.21
N PHE A 65 3.33 21.16 4.78
CA PHE A 65 3.11 22.02 3.60
C PHE A 65 2.09 23.12 3.90
N PRO A 66 2.39 24.05 4.82
CA PRO A 66 1.43 25.08 5.26
C PRO A 66 0.95 26.00 4.15
N ASP A 67 1.77 26.20 3.10
CA ASP A 67 1.46 27.07 1.97
C ASP A 67 0.74 26.34 0.82
N HIS A 68 0.45 25.04 0.98
CA HIS A 68 -0.20 24.24 -0.05
C HIS A 68 -1.58 23.75 0.44
N PRO A 69 -2.63 23.89 -0.40
CA PRO A 69 -3.95 23.37 -0.03
C PRO A 69 -3.90 21.85 0.17
N LEU A 70 -4.88 21.33 0.89
CA LEU A 70 -5.04 19.89 1.05
C LEU A 70 -5.51 19.28 -0.28
N PRO A 71 -4.93 18.15 -0.73
CA PRO A 71 -5.46 17.43 -1.89
C PRO A 71 -6.94 17.05 -1.69
N LYS A 72 -7.77 17.21 -2.73
CA LYS A 72 -9.24 17.09 -2.61
C LYS A 72 -9.71 15.73 -2.08
N GLY A 73 -9.06 14.65 -2.45
CA GLY A 73 -9.38 13.29 -2.01
C GLY A 73 -8.71 12.88 -0.71
N LEU A 74 -7.80 13.71 -0.15
CA LEU A 74 -7.12 13.38 1.11
C LEU A 74 -8.03 13.72 2.29
N HIS A 75 -8.48 12.69 2.98
CA HIS A 75 -9.36 12.80 4.15
C HIS A 75 -8.87 11.89 5.29
N PRO A 76 -9.23 12.20 6.55
CA PRO A 76 -8.88 11.33 7.66
C PRO A 76 -9.58 9.97 7.52
N MET A 77 -8.82 8.90 7.74
CA MET A 77 -9.39 7.55 7.75
C MET A 77 -10.34 7.42 8.95
N LYS A 78 -11.48 6.78 8.73
CA LYS A 78 -12.46 6.46 9.76
C LYS A 78 -12.56 4.97 9.95
N ALA A 79 -12.81 4.53 11.19
CA ALA A 79 -13.06 3.13 11.45
C ALA A 79 -14.40 2.68 10.83
N PHE A 80 -14.38 1.54 10.13
CA PHE A 80 -15.57 0.92 9.57
C PHE A 80 -16.02 -0.23 10.45
N LYS A 81 -17.19 -0.08 11.04
CA LYS A 81 -17.76 -1.05 11.96
C LYS A 81 -18.80 -1.91 11.26
N GLY A 82 -18.42 -3.14 10.92
CA GLY A 82 -19.32 -4.16 10.39
C GLY A 82 -20.05 -4.93 11.49
N ALA A 83 -20.90 -5.86 11.08
CA ALA A 83 -21.69 -6.69 12.00
C ALA A 83 -20.82 -7.64 12.85
N LYS A 84 -19.71 -8.13 12.31
CA LYS A 84 -18.82 -9.12 12.95
C LYS A 84 -17.41 -8.58 13.17
N HIS A 85 -16.92 -7.70 12.30
CA HIS A 85 -15.55 -7.20 12.30
C HIS A 85 -15.54 -5.68 12.25
N THR A 86 -14.45 -5.10 12.72
CA THR A 86 -14.20 -3.67 12.61
C THR A 86 -12.85 -3.48 11.92
N ALA A 87 -12.82 -2.68 10.84
CA ALA A 87 -11.60 -2.16 10.28
C ALA A 87 -11.23 -0.89 11.08
N PRO A 88 -10.19 -0.92 11.92
CA PRO A 88 -9.82 0.24 12.72
C PRO A 88 -9.18 1.31 11.85
N ALA A 89 -9.35 2.58 12.25
CA ALA A 89 -8.48 3.65 11.80
C ALA A 89 -7.30 3.74 12.77
N THR A 90 -6.09 3.47 12.28
CA THR A 90 -4.88 3.55 13.08
C THR A 90 -4.15 4.87 12.82
N PRO A 91 -3.42 5.42 13.81
CA PRO A 91 -2.67 6.65 13.62
C PRO A 91 -1.54 6.46 12.63
N GLY A 92 -1.12 7.56 12.00
CA GLY A 92 0.04 7.61 11.11
C GLY A 92 0.03 8.88 10.27
N ASP A 93 1.15 9.59 10.31
CA ASP A 93 1.36 10.84 9.60
C ASP A 93 2.13 10.64 8.30
N LEU A 94 3.06 9.70 8.31
CA LEU A 94 3.90 9.35 7.17
C LEU A 94 3.86 7.85 6.92
N LEU A 95 3.82 7.47 5.64
CA LEU A 95 4.02 6.11 5.17
C LEU A 95 5.26 6.07 4.28
N LEU A 96 6.17 5.17 4.55
CA LEU A 96 7.25 4.79 3.64
C LEU A 96 6.97 3.39 3.13
N HIS A 97 6.71 3.24 1.84
CA HIS A 97 6.63 1.95 1.17
C HIS A 97 7.86 1.76 0.30
N ILE A 98 8.84 1.07 0.84
CA ILE A 98 10.15 0.81 0.22
C ILE A 98 10.10 -0.57 -0.45
N ARG A 99 10.51 -0.67 -1.71
CA ARG A 99 10.51 -1.92 -2.49
C ARG A 99 11.82 -2.11 -3.22
N ALA A 100 12.26 -3.35 -3.31
CA ALA A 100 13.45 -3.73 -4.07
C ALA A 100 13.40 -5.21 -4.48
N THR A 101 14.36 -5.64 -5.30
CA THR A 101 14.62 -7.07 -5.55
C THR A 101 15.34 -7.74 -4.37
N ARG A 102 15.86 -6.96 -3.41
CA ARG A 102 16.69 -7.42 -2.29
C ARG A 102 16.27 -6.74 -0.99
N THR A 103 16.13 -7.52 0.07
CA THR A 103 15.76 -7.02 1.42
C THR A 103 16.80 -6.05 2.00
N ASP A 104 18.08 -6.30 1.80
CA ASP A 104 19.15 -5.44 2.30
C ASP A 104 19.15 -4.05 1.66
N ALA A 105 18.73 -3.92 0.40
CA ALA A 105 18.53 -2.62 -0.24
C ALA A 105 17.39 -1.83 0.39
N CYS A 106 16.27 -2.49 0.69
CA CYS A 106 15.16 -1.87 1.42
C CYS A 106 15.61 -1.42 2.81
N PHE A 107 16.32 -2.28 3.52
CA PHE A 107 16.81 -2.00 4.87
C PHE A 107 17.77 -0.81 4.89
N GLU A 108 18.74 -0.78 3.96
CA GLU A 108 19.71 0.33 3.87
C GLU A 108 19.01 1.68 3.62
N LEU A 109 18.03 1.73 2.74
CA LEU A 109 17.25 2.96 2.51
C LEU A 109 16.46 3.35 3.75
N ALA A 110 15.75 2.39 4.38
CA ALA A 110 14.98 2.62 5.59
C ALA A 110 15.84 3.21 6.70
N MET A 111 17.04 2.65 6.93
CA MET A 111 17.98 3.13 7.92
C MET A 111 18.44 4.57 7.65
N ARG A 112 18.76 4.90 6.40
CA ARG A 112 19.18 6.26 6.02
C ARG A 112 18.07 7.29 6.22
N ILE A 113 16.85 6.96 5.79
CA ILE A 113 15.69 7.85 6.00
C ILE A 113 15.46 8.03 7.51
N ARG A 114 15.50 6.94 8.27
CA ARG A 114 15.29 6.98 9.72
C ARG A 114 16.34 7.79 10.47
N GLU A 115 17.61 7.71 10.04
CA GLU A 115 18.71 8.51 10.57
C GLU A 115 18.49 10.01 10.33
N GLN A 116 18.03 10.39 9.16
CA GLN A 116 17.73 11.79 8.81
C GLN A 116 16.50 12.33 9.54
N LEU A 117 15.47 11.52 9.69
CA LEU A 117 14.26 11.89 10.43
C LEU A 117 14.53 12.05 11.94
N GLY A 118 15.48 11.28 12.49
CA GLY A 118 15.86 11.39 13.91
C GLY A 118 14.68 11.38 14.85
N ASP A 119 14.64 12.35 15.77
CA ASP A 119 13.59 12.50 16.77
C ASP A 119 12.35 13.27 16.25
N ALA A 120 12.37 13.71 14.99
CA ALA A 120 11.22 14.38 14.37
C ALA A 120 10.01 13.44 14.18
N VAL A 121 10.21 12.13 14.30
CA VAL A 121 9.17 11.12 14.13
C VAL A 121 9.24 10.02 15.18
N VAL A 122 8.06 9.43 15.44
CA VAL A 122 7.91 8.25 16.30
C VAL A 122 7.40 7.08 15.44
N PRO A 123 8.05 5.90 15.44
CA PRO A 123 7.54 4.72 14.75
C PRO A 123 6.19 4.27 15.32
N VAL A 124 5.23 4.00 14.42
CA VAL A 124 3.90 3.48 14.76
C VAL A 124 3.79 2.01 14.40
N ASP A 125 4.20 1.66 13.17
CA ASP A 125 4.20 0.27 12.69
C ASP A 125 5.33 0.07 11.68
N GLU A 126 5.86 -1.15 11.64
CA GLU A 126 6.88 -1.57 10.68
C GLU A 126 6.59 -3.00 10.25
N VAL A 127 6.46 -3.22 8.94
CA VAL A 127 6.20 -4.54 8.37
C VAL A 127 7.21 -4.83 7.26
N HIS A 128 7.89 -5.95 7.38
CA HIS A 128 8.76 -6.49 6.34
C HIS A 128 7.99 -7.50 5.50
N GLY A 129 7.86 -7.22 4.22
CA GLY A 129 7.16 -8.04 3.25
C GLY A 129 8.11 -8.69 2.25
N PHE A 130 7.64 -9.73 1.64
CA PHE A 130 8.34 -10.43 0.56
C PHE A 130 7.35 -11.00 -0.44
N ARG A 131 7.82 -11.21 -1.67
CA ARG A 131 7.02 -11.90 -2.67
C ARG A 131 7.00 -13.39 -2.37
N TYR A 132 5.81 -13.91 -2.06
CA TYR A 132 5.64 -15.31 -1.74
C TYR A 132 5.33 -16.12 -3.00
N LEU A 133 6.11 -17.20 -3.23
CA LEU A 133 5.98 -18.12 -4.37
C LEU A 133 5.82 -17.37 -5.72
N ASP A 134 4.84 -17.76 -6.50
CA ASP A 134 4.45 -17.21 -7.80
C ASP A 134 3.47 -16.03 -7.68
N ALA A 135 3.75 -15.10 -6.76
CA ALA A 135 2.91 -13.95 -6.40
C ALA A 135 1.60 -14.31 -5.69
N ARG A 136 1.66 -15.29 -4.79
CA ARG A 136 0.51 -15.67 -3.95
C ARG A 136 0.50 -14.89 -2.65
N SER A 137 -0.71 -14.67 -2.14
CA SER A 137 -0.89 -14.24 -0.76
C SER A 137 -0.59 -15.38 0.21
N MET A 138 -0.46 -15.09 1.51
CA MET A 138 -0.18 -16.10 2.54
C MET A 138 -1.27 -17.18 2.66
N VAL A 139 -2.48 -16.92 2.17
CA VAL A 139 -3.58 -17.90 2.12
C VAL A 139 -3.47 -18.85 0.92
N GLY A 140 -2.49 -18.64 0.04
CA GLY A 140 -2.11 -19.56 -1.05
C GLY A 140 -2.79 -19.31 -2.39
N PHE A 141 -3.52 -18.21 -2.55
CA PHE A 141 -4.13 -17.79 -3.82
C PHE A 141 -3.27 -16.73 -4.51
N VAL A 142 -3.31 -16.70 -5.83
CA VAL A 142 -2.65 -15.64 -6.62
C VAL A 142 -3.26 -14.30 -6.24
N ASP A 143 -2.43 -13.29 -6.08
CA ASP A 143 -2.83 -11.96 -5.64
C ASP A 143 -2.64 -10.93 -6.76
N GLY A 144 -3.54 -9.95 -6.82
CA GLY A 144 -3.48 -8.87 -7.80
C GLY A 144 -3.84 -9.26 -9.23
N THR A 145 -4.69 -10.25 -9.42
CA THR A 145 -5.14 -10.72 -10.76
C THR A 145 -5.90 -9.64 -11.53
N GLU A 146 -6.65 -8.79 -10.82
CA GLU A 146 -7.45 -7.70 -11.39
C GLU A 146 -6.73 -6.35 -11.33
N ASN A 147 -5.46 -6.31 -10.93
CA ASN A 147 -4.71 -5.05 -10.93
C ASN A 147 -4.53 -4.52 -12.35
N PRO A 148 -4.90 -3.26 -12.64
CA PRO A 148 -4.73 -2.66 -13.96
C PRO A 148 -3.26 -2.64 -14.37
N GLN A 149 -2.98 -2.71 -15.66
CA GLN A 149 -1.64 -2.80 -16.22
C GLN A 149 -1.35 -1.66 -17.21
N GLY A 150 -0.07 -1.33 -17.38
CA GLY A 150 0.35 -0.38 -18.41
C GLY A 150 -0.30 1.01 -18.25
N GLN A 151 -0.95 1.50 -19.32
CA GLN A 151 -1.59 2.81 -19.34
C GLN A 151 -2.83 2.87 -18.43
N GLU A 152 -3.59 1.80 -18.36
CA GLU A 152 -4.75 1.67 -17.48
C GLU A 152 -4.36 1.81 -16.00
N ALA A 153 -3.23 1.24 -15.56
CA ALA A 153 -2.72 1.45 -14.22
C ALA A 153 -2.40 2.91 -13.92
N VAL A 154 -1.91 3.66 -14.91
CA VAL A 154 -1.65 5.10 -14.78
C VAL A 154 -2.96 5.87 -14.61
N GLU A 155 -3.95 5.58 -15.45
CA GLU A 155 -5.27 6.23 -15.45
C GLU A 155 -6.06 5.93 -14.17
N ALA A 156 -5.99 4.70 -13.67
CA ALA A 156 -6.68 4.29 -12.45
C ALA A 156 -6.03 4.80 -11.14
N THR A 157 -4.73 5.15 -11.17
CA THR A 157 -4.02 5.44 -9.92
C THR A 157 -3.55 6.88 -9.75
N LEU A 158 -3.25 7.58 -10.84
CA LEU A 158 -2.69 8.92 -10.73
C LEU A 158 -3.77 10.00 -10.78
N ILE A 159 -3.62 10.99 -9.93
CA ILE A 159 -4.43 12.21 -9.95
C ILE A 159 -4.25 12.91 -11.28
N GLY A 160 -5.35 13.23 -11.94
CA GLY A 160 -5.42 13.93 -13.22
C GLY A 160 -6.03 15.32 -13.10
N ASP A 161 -6.96 15.60 -14.01
CA ASP A 161 -7.62 16.91 -14.10
C ASP A 161 -8.60 17.20 -12.97
N GLU A 162 -8.98 16.19 -12.18
CA GLU A 162 -9.87 16.34 -11.02
C GLU A 162 -9.20 17.15 -9.90
N ASP A 163 -7.87 17.11 -9.78
CA ASP A 163 -7.09 17.94 -8.87
C ASP A 163 -5.74 18.38 -9.50
N PRO A 164 -5.76 19.36 -10.42
CA PRO A 164 -4.60 19.71 -11.25
C PRO A 164 -3.37 20.17 -10.45
N ALA A 165 -3.57 20.68 -9.23
CA ALA A 165 -2.46 21.07 -8.35
C ALA A 165 -1.59 19.89 -7.92
N TYR A 166 -2.16 18.68 -7.95
CA TYR A 166 -1.52 17.44 -7.52
C TYR A 166 -1.47 16.38 -8.62
N ALA A 167 -1.66 16.80 -9.88
CA ALA A 167 -1.60 15.91 -11.03
C ALA A 167 -0.30 15.07 -11.02
N GLY A 168 -0.43 13.77 -11.26
CA GLY A 168 0.66 12.79 -11.16
C GLY A 168 0.97 12.29 -9.75
N GLY A 169 0.31 12.82 -8.73
CA GLY A 169 0.24 12.22 -7.39
C GLY A 169 -0.68 11.00 -7.36
N SER A 170 -0.83 10.38 -6.19
CA SER A 170 -1.73 9.25 -5.99
C SER A 170 -2.20 9.19 -4.54
N TYR A 171 -3.39 8.71 -4.30
CA TYR A 171 -3.82 8.36 -2.96
C TYR A 171 -3.37 6.95 -2.61
N VAL A 172 -3.01 6.73 -1.34
CA VAL A 172 -2.52 5.44 -0.84
C VAL A 172 -3.28 5.05 0.41
N ILE A 173 -3.78 3.83 0.45
CA ILE A 173 -4.36 3.20 1.64
C ILE A 173 -3.54 1.97 1.96
N VAL A 174 -3.19 1.80 3.24
CA VAL A 174 -2.52 0.61 3.74
C VAL A 174 -3.46 -0.14 4.68
N GLN A 175 -3.68 -1.42 4.40
CA GLN A 175 -4.50 -2.31 5.21
C GLN A 175 -3.67 -3.49 5.68
N LYS A 176 -3.70 -3.77 6.99
CA LYS A 176 -3.00 -4.91 7.60
C LYS A 176 -4.01 -5.94 8.06
N TYR A 177 -3.96 -7.12 7.47
CA TYR A 177 -4.83 -8.24 7.80
C TYR A 177 -4.06 -9.28 8.60
N ILE A 178 -4.63 -9.74 9.71
CA ILE A 178 -4.12 -10.83 10.52
C ILE A 178 -5.01 -12.05 10.28
N HIS A 179 -4.46 -13.07 9.63
CA HIS A 179 -5.20 -14.29 9.30
C HIS A 179 -5.04 -15.36 10.37
N ASP A 180 -6.14 -16.05 10.71
CA ASP A 180 -6.06 -17.32 11.46
C ASP A 180 -5.63 -18.43 10.49
N MET A 181 -4.34 -18.57 10.31
CA MET A 181 -3.77 -19.56 9.40
C MET A 181 -4.02 -21.00 9.85
N ALA A 182 -4.24 -21.25 11.14
CA ALA A 182 -4.57 -22.59 11.63
C ALA A 182 -5.98 -22.98 11.19
N ALA A 183 -6.96 -22.10 11.38
CA ALA A 183 -8.32 -22.31 10.91
C ALA A 183 -8.38 -22.38 9.37
N TRP A 184 -7.66 -21.49 8.67
CA TRP A 184 -7.59 -21.50 7.21
C TRP A 184 -7.05 -22.82 6.65
N ASN A 185 -5.94 -23.31 7.17
CA ASN A 185 -5.29 -24.53 6.69
C ASN A 185 -6.07 -25.80 7.06
N ALA A 186 -6.99 -25.74 8.01
CA ALA A 186 -7.89 -26.83 8.33
C ALA A 186 -9.05 -27.00 7.34
N LEU A 187 -9.34 -25.97 6.53
CA LEU A 187 -10.36 -26.05 5.48
C LEU A 187 -9.88 -26.89 4.29
N PRO A 188 -10.74 -27.78 3.75
CA PRO A 188 -10.48 -28.39 2.45
C PRO A 188 -10.30 -27.34 1.35
N VAL A 189 -9.45 -27.63 0.36
CA VAL A 189 -9.18 -26.69 -0.76
C VAL A 189 -10.46 -26.18 -1.40
N ALA A 190 -11.41 -27.08 -1.67
CA ALA A 190 -12.70 -26.69 -2.27
C ALA A 190 -13.51 -25.67 -1.44
N GLU A 191 -13.36 -25.69 -0.11
CA GLU A 191 -14.00 -24.67 0.74
C GLU A 191 -13.20 -23.37 0.74
N GLN A 192 -11.88 -23.43 0.70
CA GLN A 192 -11.04 -22.23 0.52
C GLN A 192 -11.35 -21.52 -0.81
N GLU A 193 -11.52 -22.29 -1.88
CA GLU A 193 -11.88 -21.77 -3.21
C GLU A 193 -13.24 -21.06 -3.20
N LYS A 194 -14.24 -21.60 -2.51
CA LYS A 194 -15.54 -20.94 -2.33
C LYS A 194 -15.44 -19.64 -1.53
N VAL A 195 -14.57 -19.58 -0.53
CA VAL A 195 -14.34 -18.35 0.26
C VAL A 195 -13.73 -17.26 -0.63
N ILE A 196 -12.81 -17.61 -1.49
CA ILE A 196 -12.15 -16.67 -2.40
C ILE A 196 -13.02 -16.37 -3.62
N GLY A 197 -13.64 -17.37 -4.23
CA GLY A 197 -14.37 -17.29 -5.50
C GLY A 197 -13.54 -17.68 -6.73
N ARG A 198 -12.39 -18.36 -6.50
CA ARG A 198 -11.39 -18.69 -7.52
C ARG A 198 -10.74 -20.04 -7.22
N THR A 199 -10.29 -20.76 -8.22
CA THR A 199 -9.53 -22.00 -8.00
C THR A 199 -8.13 -21.68 -7.45
N LYS A 200 -7.65 -22.55 -6.55
CA LYS A 200 -6.42 -22.27 -5.82
C LYS A 200 -5.16 -22.51 -6.67
N TYR A 201 -5.17 -23.55 -7.48
CA TYR A 201 -3.99 -23.97 -8.23
C TYR A 201 -3.93 -23.37 -9.63
N ASP A 202 -5.05 -23.35 -10.32
CA ASP A 202 -5.14 -22.95 -11.73
C ASP A 202 -5.48 -21.47 -11.89
N ASP A 203 -5.79 -20.77 -10.78
CA ASP A 203 -6.10 -19.36 -10.75
C ASP A 203 -7.25 -18.95 -11.71
N ILE A 204 -8.30 -19.78 -11.76
CA ILE A 204 -9.46 -19.55 -12.60
C ILE A 204 -10.62 -19.05 -11.72
N GLU A 205 -11.18 -17.90 -12.07
CA GLU A 205 -12.37 -17.40 -11.40
C GLU A 205 -13.56 -18.35 -11.60
N MET A 206 -14.36 -18.51 -10.54
CA MET A 206 -15.57 -19.33 -10.60
C MET A 206 -16.62 -18.65 -11.47
N ALA A 207 -17.33 -19.44 -12.27
CA ALA A 207 -18.47 -18.95 -13.03
C ALA A 207 -19.57 -18.41 -12.08
N ASP A 208 -20.28 -17.38 -12.49
CA ASP A 208 -21.24 -16.64 -11.64
C ASP A 208 -22.36 -17.49 -11.06
N ASP A 209 -22.76 -18.56 -11.78
CA ASP A 209 -23.79 -19.49 -11.33
C ASP A 209 -23.32 -20.43 -10.20
N VAL A 210 -22.02 -20.55 -9.97
CA VAL A 210 -21.42 -21.38 -8.91
C VAL A 210 -20.63 -20.60 -7.87
N LYS A 211 -20.22 -19.37 -8.18
CA LYS A 211 -19.48 -18.48 -7.30
C LYS A 211 -20.38 -18.03 -6.14
N PRO A 212 -20.01 -18.30 -4.87
CA PRO A 212 -20.81 -17.83 -3.74
C PRO A 212 -20.90 -16.30 -3.71
N SER A 213 -22.12 -15.76 -3.51
CA SER A 213 -22.35 -14.31 -3.43
C SER A 213 -21.65 -13.62 -2.24
N ASN A 214 -21.12 -14.39 -1.30
CA ASN A 214 -20.31 -13.93 -0.17
C ASN A 214 -18.83 -14.31 -0.31
N SER A 215 -18.39 -14.73 -1.47
CA SER A 215 -16.97 -14.93 -1.76
C SER A 215 -16.20 -13.61 -1.76
N HIS A 216 -14.89 -13.67 -1.56
CA HIS A 216 -14.04 -12.48 -1.59
C HIS A 216 -14.20 -11.69 -2.90
N ILE A 217 -14.15 -12.36 -4.05
CA ILE A 217 -14.30 -11.71 -5.36
C ILE A 217 -15.69 -11.06 -5.47
N ALA A 218 -16.77 -11.81 -5.20
CA ALA A 218 -18.13 -11.29 -5.34
C ALA A 218 -18.42 -10.07 -4.44
N LEU A 219 -17.73 -9.94 -3.31
CA LEU A 219 -17.90 -8.80 -2.39
C LEU A 219 -17.05 -7.58 -2.76
N ASN A 220 -16.11 -7.71 -3.71
CA ASN A 220 -15.25 -6.63 -4.14
C ASN A 220 -15.58 -6.09 -5.54
N VAL A 221 -16.61 -6.63 -6.18
CA VAL A 221 -17.16 -6.07 -7.42
C VAL A 221 -17.85 -4.75 -7.09
N ILE A 222 -17.46 -3.68 -7.79
CA ILE A 222 -18.12 -2.37 -7.75
C ILE A 222 -18.78 -2.17 -9.10
N GLU A 223 -20.10 -1.98 -9.11
CA GLU A 223 -20.88 -1.72 -10.31
C GLU A 223 -21.21 -0.24 -10.41
N ASP A 224 -21.23 0.30 -11.62
CA ASP A 224 -21.75 1.63 -11.92
C ASP A 224 -23.31 1.66 -11.87
N GLU A 225 -23.90 2.84 -12.12
CA GLU A 225 -25.38 3.00 -12.14
C GLU A 225 -26.07 2.17 -13.23
N ASP A 226 -25.34 1.75 -14.26
CA ASP A 226 -25.81 0.94 -15.37
C ASP A 226 -25.54 -0.57 -15.15
N GLY A 227 -24.91 -0.94 -14.02
CA GLY A 227 -24.59 -2.32 -13.66
C GLY A 227 -23.36 -2.89 -14.36
N ASN A 228 -22.48 -2.04 -14.88
CA ASN A 228 -21.20 -2.48 -15.39
C ASN A 228 -20.15 -2.49 -14.27
N GLU A 229 -19.32 -3.50 -14.24
CA GLU A 229 -18.20 -3.62 -13.32
C GLU A 229 -17.16 -2.50 -13.60
N GLN A 230 -16.70 -1.84 -12.51
CA GLN A 230 -15.70 -0.77 -12.55
C GLN A 230 -14.34 -1.27 -12.08
#